data_83be96085c8f697d8d845980e42251c8
#
_entry.id   83be96085c8f697d8d845980e42251c8
#
_cell.length_a   1.000
_cell.length_b   1.000
_cell.length_c   1.000
_cell.angle_alpha   90.00
_cell.angle_beta   90.00
_cell.angle_gamma   90.00
#
_symmetry.space_group_name_H-M   'P 1'
#
loop_
_entity.id
_entity.type
_entity.pdbx_description
1 polymer ?
#
loop_
_entity_poly.entity_id
_entity_poly.type
_entity_poly.pdbx_seq_one_letter_code
_entity_poly.pdbx_strand_id
1 'polypeptide(L)'
;MIYSLIGYYSLIIGLIIGLSLFYFSYKNFNNSNILDTKILSFTFLQLFFVVISFLCLIFSFVISDFSNETVFNNSHTTKPLFYKISGTWGNHEGSLLLWLLVLTLFIFLFLVRTKNQPVKYKILTLVFQQIIIVGFFLFLIKTSNPFNYIFPIPTEGLGLNPILQDPALAIHPPILYLSLIHISEPTRPDV
;
A
#
# COMPACT_ATOMS: atom_id res chain seq x y z
N MET A 1 -3.34 19.10 5.12
CA MET A 1 -1.94 19.41 4.74
C MET A 1 -0.89 18.60 5.48
N ILE A 2 -0.86 18.54 6.81
CA ILE A 2 0.16 17.77 7.58
C ILE A 2 0.11 16.27 7.26
N TYR A 3 -1.08 15.66 7.22
CA TYR A 3 -1.24 14.24 6.92
C TYR A 3 -0.75 13.88 5.51
N SER A 4 -1.00 14.72 4.53
CA SER A 4 -0.51 14.49 3.16
C SER A 4 1.02 14.54 3.09
N LEU A 5 1.67 15.45 3.84
CA LEU A 5 3.14 15.47 3.94
C LEU A 5 3.68 14.20 4.60
N ILE A 6 3.14 13.81 5.76
CA ILE A 6 3.58 12.61 6.48
C ILE A 6 3.37 11.36 5.59
N GLY A 7 2.22 11.25 4.92
CA GLY A 7 1.91 10.14 4.01
C GLY A 7 2.89 10.04 2.85
N TYR A 8 3.21 11.16 2.21
CA TYR A 8 4.16 11.23 1.10
C TYR A 8 5.58 10.84 1.51
N TYR A 9 6.09 11.41 2.62
CA TYR A 9 7.42 11.04 3.11
C TYR A 9 7.49 9.59 3.57
N SER A 10 6.40 9.06 4.15
CA SER A 10 6.31 7.64 4.49
C SER A 10 6.41 6.74 3.26
N LEU A 11 5.81 7.11 2.12
CA LEU A 11 5.99 6.40 0.84
C LEU A 11 7.44 6.42 0.37
N ILE A 12 8.11 7.59 0.44
CA ILE A 12 9.52 7.71 0.05
C ILE A 12 10.41 6.83 0.92
N ILE A 13 10.20 6.85 2.24
CA ILE A 13 10.96 5.98 3.17
C ILE A 13 10.69 4.51 2.87
N GLY A 14 9.43 4.13 2.63
CA GLY A 14 9.04 2.78 2.23
C GLY A 14 9.75 2.31 0.94
N LEU A 15 9.88 3.19 -0.06
CA LEU A 15 10.64 2.94 -1.29
C LEU A 15 12.13 2.71 -1.00
N ILE A 16 12.76 3.56 -0.19
CA ILE A 16 14.18 3.44 0.16
C ILE A 16 14.45 2.11 0.88
N ILE A 17 13.56 1.73 1.81
CA ILE A 17 13.63 0.43 2.49
C ILE A 17 13.46 -0.72 1.49
N GLY A 18 12.52 -0.62 0.55
CA GLY A 18 12.30 -1.62 -0.49
C GLY A 18 13.52 -1.83 -1.39
N LEU A 19 14.16 -0.75 -1.83
CA LEU A 19 15.40 -0.79 -2.60
C LEU A 19 16.54 -1.40 -1.79
N SER A 20 16.64 -1.05 -0.51
CA SER A 20 17.64 -1.60 0.41
C SER A 20 17.44 -3.11 0.62
N LEU A 21 16.18 -3.56 0.81
CA LEU A 21 15.81 -4.96 0.90
C LEU A 21 16.16 -5.73 -0.36
N PHE A 22 15.85 -5.18 -1.53
CA PHE A 22 16.20 -5.79 -2.82
C PHE A 22 17.70 -5.97 -2.95
N TYR A 23 18.49 -4.89 -2.73
CA TYR A 23 19.94 -4.92 -2.83
C TYR A 23 20.56 -5.90 -1.82
N PHE A 24 20.12 -5.84 -0.57
CA PHE A 24 20.64 -6.70 0.50
C PHE A 24 20.33 -8.17 0.27
N SER A 25 19.13 -8.49 -0.19
CA SER A 25 18.70 -9.86 -0.52
C SER A 25 19.49 -10.41 -1.71
N TYR A 26 19.67 -9.61 -2.76
CA TYR A 26 20.44 -9.99 -3.93
C TYR A 26 21.91 -10.28 -3.60
N LYS A 27 22.56 -9.36 -2.86
CA LYS A 27 23.98 -9.50 -2.49
C LYS A 27 24.27 -10.70 -1.60
N ASN A 28 23.36 -11.06 -0.70
CA ASN A 28 23.55 -12.09 0.29
C ASN A 28 22.88 -13.42 -0.07
N PHE A 29 22.55 -13.64 -1.32
CA PHE A 29 21.87 -14.85 -1.80
C PHE A 29 22.58 -16.17 -1.42
N ASN A 30 23.91 -16.14 -1.27
CA ASN A 30 24.74 -17.30 -0.93
C ASN A 30 25.08 -17.42 0.58
N ASN A 31 24.81 -16.39 1.41
CA ASN A 31 25.17 -16.37 2.84
C ASN A 31 23.93 -16.54 3.73
N SER A 32 23.76 -17.73 4.33
CA SER A 32 22.50 -18.16 4.93
C SER A 32 22.21 -17.70 6.37
N ASN A 33 23.21 -17.33 7.18
CA ASN A 33 23.01 -17.32 8.66
C ASN A 33 22.67 -15.96 9.30
N ILE A 34 22.87 -14.84 8.63
CA ILE A 34 22.63 -13.49 9.21
C ILE A 34 21.35 -12.84 8.62
N LEU A 35 20.78 -13.45 7.62
CA LEU A 35 19.75 -12.83 6.79
C LEU A 35 18.34 -12.79 7.41
N ASP A 36 17.93 -13.86 8.10
CA ASP A 36 16.51 -14.05 8.43
C ASP A 36 15.95 -12.94 9.35
N THR A 37 16.67 -12.57 10.40
CA THR A 37 16.19 -11.55 11.35
C THR A 37 16.23 -10.13 10.75
N LYS A 38 17.30 -9.80 10.02
CA LYS A 38 17.44 -8.48 9.38
C LYS A 38 16.41 -8.29 8.27
N ILE A 39 16.23 -9.27 7.41
CA ILE A 39 15.22 -9.23 6.33
C ILE A 39 13.82 -9.05 6.92
N LEU A 40 13.47 -9.82 7.95
CA LEU A 40 12.17 -9.72 8.60
C LEU A 40 11.94 -8.33 9.20
N SER A 41 12.96 -7.77 9.87
CA SER A 41 12.87 -6.43 10.47
C SER A 41 12.70 -5.34 9.41
N PHE A 42 13.45 -5.39 8.31
CA PHE A 42 13.32 -4.41 7.22
C PHE A 42 11.98 -4.54 6.49
N THR A 43 11.49 -5.78 6.29
CA THR A 43 10.16 -6.00 5.68
C THR A 43 9.04 -5.49 6.60
N PHE A 44 9.14 -5.70 7.90
CA PHE A 44 8.22 -5.11 8.87
C PHE A 44 8.26 -3.57 8.82
N LEU A 45 9.45 -3.00 8.77
CA LEU A 45 9.62 -1.54 8.70
C LEU A 45 9.01 -0.97 7.40
N GLN A 46 9.18 -1.66 6.27
CA GLN A 46 8.54 -1.27 5.00
C GLN A 46 7.02 -1.29 5.13
N LEU A 47 6.45 -2.38 5.64
CA LEU A 47 5.01 -2.49 5.90
C LEU A 47 4.52 -1.37 6.83
N PHE A 48 5.25 -1.08 7.91
CA PHE A 48 4.91 -0.03 8.87
C PHE A 48 4.78 1.34 8.22
N PHE A 49 5.72 1.73 7.35
CA PHE A 49 5.64 3.01 6.65
C PHE A 49 4.51 3.04 5.61
N VAL A 50 4.21 1.93 4.94
CA VAL A 50 3.05 1.85 4.02
C VAL A 50 1.74 1.96 4.80
N VAL A 51 1.63 1.33 5.97
CA VAL A 51 0.47 1.48 6.87
C VAL A 51 0.30 2.94 7.29
N ILE A 52 1.37 3.61 7.72
CA ILE A 52 1.31 5.04 8.08
C ILE A 52 0.82 5.86 6.89
N SER A 53 1.37 5.64 5.69
CA SER A 53 0.95 6.35 4.49
C SER A 53 -0.54 6.16 4.21
N PHE A 54 -1.03 4.93 4.28
CA PHE A 54 -2.44 4.62 4.05
C PHE A 54 -3.37 5.25 5.11
N LEU A 55 -2.98 5.17 6.39
CA LEU A 55 -3.71 5.82 7.48
C LEU A 55 -3.75 7.35 7.31
N CYS A 56 -2.65 7.96 6.89
CA CYS A 56 -2.61 9.40 6.62
C CYS A 56 -3.60 9.79 5.52
N LEU A 57 -3.75 8.96 4.46
CA LEU A 57 -4.74 9.21 3.43
C LEU A 57 -6.17 9.07 3.98
N ILE A 58 -6.46 8.03 4.77
CA ILE A 58 -7.76 7.87 5.46
C ILE A 58 -8.07 9.11 6.31
N PHE A 59 -7.12 9.56 7.14
CA PHE A 59 -7.33 10.75 7.98
C PHE A 59 -7.58 12.00 7.15
N SER A 60 -6.89 12.20 6.03
CA SER A 60 -7.14 13.32 5.12
C SER A 60 -8.59 13.30 4.57
N PHE A 61 -9.12 12.12 4.23
CA PHE A 61 -10.53 11.98 3.83
C PHE A 61 -11.50 12.25 4.98
N VAL A 62 -11.23 11.72 6.17
CA VAL A 62 -12.10 11.88 7.35
C VAL A 62 -12.27 13.34 7.74
N ILE A 63 -11.15 14.09 7.76
CA ILE A 63 -11.18 15.53 8.11
C ILE A 63 -11.54 16.43 6.93
N SER A 64 -11.75 15.86 5.72
CA SER A 64 -12.03 16.60 4.48
C SER A 64 -10.96 17.64 4.16
N ASP A 65 -9.68 17.22 4.15
CA ASP A 65 -8.55 18.09 3.84
C ASP A 65 -8.45 18.33 2.31
N PHE A 66 -9.18 19.33 1.82
CA PHE A 66 -9.22 19.67 0.38
C PHE A 66 -7.94 20.32 -0.15
N SER A 67 -6.91 20.49 0.67
CA SER A 67 -5.57 20.79 0.16
C SER A 67 -4.95 19.60 -0.58
N ASN A 68 -5.46 18.39 -0.34
CA ASN A 68 -5.09 17.17 -1.04
C ASN A 68 -5.98 16.98 -2.28
N GLU A 69 -5.38 16.82 -3.45
CA GLU A 69 -6.07 16.68 -4.73
C GLU A 69 -6.98 15.45 -4.77
N THR A 70 -6.52 14.31 -4.25
CA THR A 70 -7.30 13.07 -4.22
C THR A 70 -8.54 13.21 -3.34
N VAL A 71 -8.42 13.92 -2.21
CA VAL A 71 -9.56 14.19 -1.31
C VAL A 71 -10.54 15.17 -1.96
N PHE A 72 -10.04 16.22 -2.58
CA PHE A 72 -10.87 17.20 -3.29
C PHE A 72 -11.70 16.54 -4.39
N ASN A 73 -11.08 15.71 -5.22
CA ASN A 73 -11.77 15.08 -6.34
C ASN A 73 -12.79 14.02 -5.92
N ASN A 74 -12.65 13.41 -4.73
CA ASN A 74 -13.40 12.21 -4.34
C ASN A 74 -14.16 12.33 -3.02
N SER A 75 -14.22 13.49 -2.38
CA SER A 75 -14.92 13.69 -1.10
C SER A 75 -15.71 15.00 -1.06
N HIS A 76 -16.58 15.12 -0.06
CA HIS A 76 -17.38 16.32 0.25
C HIS A 76 -17.64 16.38 1.75
N THR A 77 -17.79 17.58 2.34
CA THR A 77 -17.99 17.75 3.79
C THR A 77 -19.24 17.06 4.31
N THR A 78 -20.35 17.09 3.55
CA THR A 78 -21.66 16.53 3.94
C THR A 78 -21.75 15.01 3.86
N LYS A 79 -20.70 14.31 3.38
CA LYS A 79 -20.74 12.85 3.24
C LYS A 79 -20.71 12.14 4.58
N PRO A 80 -21.47 11.02 4.73
CA PRO A 80 -21.35 10.13 5.88
C PRO A 80 -19.91 9.59 6.01
N LEU A 81 -19.47 9.39 7.26
CA LEU A 81 -18.11 8.93 7.57
C LEU A 81 -17.71 7.65 6.83
N PHE A 82 -18.64 6.70 6.68
CA PHE A 82 -18.42 5.47 5.94
C PHE A 82 -17.96 5.73 4.49
N TYR A 83 -18.63 6.65 3.79
CA TYR A 83 -18.27 7.00 2.41
C TYR A 83 -17.04 7.91 2.32
N LYS A 84 -16.68 8.64 3.37
CA LYS A 84 -15.39 9.32 3.45
C LYS A 84 -14.26 8.31 3.53
N ILE A 85 -14.38 7.31 4.40
CA ILE A 85 -13.37 6.25 4.55
C ILE A 85 -13.26 5.42 3.26
N SER A 86 -14.37 4.98 2.68
CA SER A 86 -14.34 4.19 1.44
C SER A 86 -13.87 5.02 0.24
N GLY A 87 -14.03 6.32 0.26
CA GLY A 87 -13.45 7.23 -0.72
C GLY A 87 -11.94 7.12 -0.81
N THR A 88 -11.25 6.70 0.25
CA THR A 88 -9.79 6.49 0.26
C THR A 88 -9.34 5.51 -0.82
N TRP A 89 -10.06 4.42 -1.01
CA TRP A 89 -9.77 3.39 -2.04
C TRP A 89 -10.74 3.41 -3.21
N GLY A 90 -11.75 4.27 -3.18
CA GLY A 90 -12.73 4.45 -4.25
C GLY A 90 -12.22 5.27 -5.44
N ASN A 91 -10.94 5.57 -5.49
CA ASN A 91 -10.27 6.31 -6.56
C ASN A 91 -9.01 5.57 -7.01
N HIS A 92 -8.43 6.00 -8.14
CA HIS A 92 -7.27 5.35 -8.74
C HIS A 92 -6.04 5.36 -7.81
N GLU A 93 -5.67 6.50 -7.28
CA GLU A 93 -4.47 6.70 -6.47
C GLU A 93 -4.56 5.93 -5.14
N GLY A 94 -5.69 6.03 -4.47
CA GLY A 94 -5.90 5.37 -3.18
C GLY A 94 -6.06 3.86 -3.31
N SER A 95 -6.65 3.36 -4.40
CA SER A 95 -6.76 1.92 -4.66
C SER A 95 -5.39 1.29 -4.94
N LEU A 96 -4.50 1.98 -5.64
CA LEU A 96 -3.12 1.55 -5.85
C LEU A 96 -2.32 1.54 -4.54
N LEU A 97 -2.54 2.52 -3.67
CA LEU A 97 -1.92 2.53 -2.34
C LEU A 97 -2.42 1.38 -1.47
N LEU A 98 -3.71 1.06 -1.53
CA LEU A 98 -4.26 -0.12 -0.86
C LEU A 98 -3.64 -1.41 -1.40
N TRP A 99 -3.45 -1.51 -2.72
CA TRP A 99 -2.80 -2.68 -3.32
C TRP A 99 -1.34 -2.81 -2.87
N LEU A 100 -0.59 -1.71 -2.83
CA LEU A 100 0.76 -1.70 -2.28
C LEU A 100 0.79 -2.17 -0.81
N LEU A 101 -0.20 -1.73 0.01
CA LEU A 101 -0.35 -2.18 1.39
C LEU A 101 -0.57 -3.69 1.47
N VAL A 102 -1.44 -4.23 0.63
CA VAL A 102 -1.73 -5.67 0.58
C VAL A 102 -0.46 -6.45 0.16
N LEU A 103 0.26 -6.02 -0.88
CA LEU A 103 1.50 -6.67 -1.31
C LEU A 103 2.57 -6.69 -0.21
N THR A 104 2.77 -5.56 0.48
CA THR A 104 3.75 -5.47 1.58
C THR A 104 3.33 -6.29 2.81
N LEU A 105 2.04 -6.40 3.08
CA LEU A 105 1.50 -7.27 4.13
C LEU A 105 1.77 -8.75 3.82
N PHE A 106 1.49 -9.18 2.60
CA PHE A 106 1.64 -10.59 2.24
C PHE A 106 3.10 -11.04 2.19
N ILE A 107 4.04 -10.20 1.74
CA ILE A 107 5.46 -10.56 1.81
C ILE A 107 5.93 -10.69 3.27
N PHE A 108 5.46 -9.82 4.16
CA PHE A 108 5.74 -9.93 5.59
C PHE A 108 5.18 -11.23 6.18
N LEU A 109 3.90 -11.54 5.93
CA LEU A 109 3.26 -12.78 6.38
C LEU A 109 3.94 -14.03 5.81
N PHE A 110 4.34 -14.00 4.55
CA PHE A 110 5.10 -15.08 3.91
C PHE A 110 6.40 -15.35 4.67
N LEU A 111 7.19 -14.32 4.98
CA LEU A 111 8.45 -14.48 5.73
C LEU A 111 8.22 -15.01 7.14
N VAL A 112 7.16 -14.57 7.82
CA VAL A 112 6.80 -15.07 9.16
C VAL A 112 6.40 -16.55 9.11
N ARG A 113 5.62 -16.95 8.08
CA ARG A 113 5.12 -18.33 7.94
C ARG A 113 6.20 -19.31 7.50
N THR A 114 7.15 -18.85 6.68
CA THR A 114 8.16 -19.71 6.06
C THR A 114 9.49 -19.78 6.83
N LYS A 115 9.49 -19.51 8.14
CA LYS A 115 10.71 -19.52 8.96
C LYS A 115 11.57 -20.78 8.79
N ASN A 116 10.94 -21.94 8.66
CA ASN A 116 11.60 -23.24 8.57
C ASN A 116 11.96 -23.67 7.13
N GLN A 117 11.65 -22.84 6.13
CA GLN A 117 11.94 -23.15 4.73
C GLN A 117 13.39 -22.77 4.35
N PRO A 118 13.96 -23.39 3.30
CA PRO A 118 15.30 -23.06 2.83
C PRO A 118 15.47 -21.57 2.55
N VAL A 119 16.58 -21.00 3.00
CA VAL A 119 16.87 -19.56 2.88
C VAL A 119 16.84 -19.09 1.42
N LYS A 120 17.38 -19.89 0.50
CA LYS A 120 17.37 -19.59 -0.95
C LYS A 120 15.96 -19.40 -1.51
N TYR A 121 15.01 -20.24 -1.10
CA TYR A 121 13.62 -20.13 -1.51
C TYR A 121 13.01 -18.81 -1.02
N LYS A 122 13.21 -18.46 0.26
CA LYS A 122 12.71 -17.21 0.83
C LYS A 122 13.28 -15.99 0.14
N ILE A 123 14.58 -15.96 -0.11
CA ILE A 123 15.27 -14.85 -0.77
C ILE A 123 14.79 -14.69 -2.21
N LEU A 124 14.65 -15.77 -2.96
CA LEU A 124 14.21 -15.74 -4.35
C LEU A 124 12.80 -15.13 -4.43
N THR A 125 11.87 -15.62 -3.63
CA THR A 125 10.50 -15.08 -3.54
C THR A 125 10.50 -13.60 -3.15
N LEU A 126 11.32 -13.23 -2.15
CA LEU A 126 11.45 -11.84 -1.71
C LEU A 126 11.95 -10.93 -2.85
N VAL A 127 12.98 -11.34 -3.59
CA VAL A 127 13.55 -10.55 -4.69
C VAL A 127 12.49 -10.29 -5.76
N PHE A 128 11.76 -11.31 -6.21
CA PHE A 128 10.72 -11.13 -7.21
C PHE A 128 9.58 -10.24 -6.71
N GLN A 129 9.12 -10.42 -5.49
CA GLN A 129 8.07 -9.58 -4.93
C GLN A 129 8.54 -8.15 -4.71
N GLN A 130 9.80 -7.92 -4.30
CA GLN A 130 10.34 -6.56 -4.14
C GLN A 130 10.45 -5.81 -5.47
N ILE A 131 10.72 -6.48 -6.58
CA ILE A 131 10.68 -5.85 -7.91
C ILE A 131 9.29 -5.26 -8.17
N ILE A 132 8.24 -6.03 -7.90
CA ILE A 132 6.85 -5.59 -8.09
C ILE A 132 6.54 -4.43 -7.13
N ILE A 133 6.85 -4.58 -5.84
CA ILE A 133 6.59 -3.58 -4.80
C ILE A 133 7.32 -2.26 -5.11
N VAL A 134 8.59 -2.31 -5.50
CA VAL A 134 9.37 -1.12 -5.89
C VAL A 134 8.77 -0.47 -7.14
N GLY A 135 8.34 -1.27 -8.13
CA GLY A 135 7.61 -0.77 -9.30
C GLY A 135 6.34 -0.01 -8.91
N PHE A 136 5.54 -0.55 -7.98
CA PHE A 136 4.34 0.14 -7.45
C PHE A 136 4.68 1.43 -6.71
N PHE A 137 5.73 1.45 -5.88
CA PHE A 137 6.17 2.68 -5.21
C PHE A 137 6.56 3.77 -6.23
N LEU A 138 7.34 3.41 -7.24
CA LEU A 138 7.76 4.34 -8.27
C LEU A 138 6.57 4.87 -9.08
N PHE A 139 5.63 3.99 -9.41
CA PHE A 139 4.41 4.37 -10.11
C PHE A 139 3.54 5.32 -9.28
N LEU A 140 3.31 5.00 -8.00
CA LEU A 140 2.58 5.86 -7.07
C LEU A 140 3.24 7.23 -6.93
N ILE A 141 4.55 7.29 -6.69
CA ILE A 141 5.24 8.56 -6.42
C ILE A 141 5.30 9.44 -7.67
N LYS A 142 5.48 8.86 -8.88
CA LYS A 142 5.68 9.63 -10.10
C LYS A 142 4.41 9.91 -10.88
N THR A 143 3.47 8.98 -10.92
CA THR A 143 2.34 9.02 -11.85
C THR A 143 0.99 9.18 -11.15
N SER A 144 0.80 8.50 -10.02
CA SER A 144 -0.50 8.43 -9.33
C SER A 144 -0.34 8.75 -7.84
N ASN A 145 0.24 9.92 -7.54
CA ASN A 145 0.55 10.30 -6.17
C ASN A 145 -0.72 10.69 -5.40
N PRO A 146 -1.13 9.91 -4.36
CA PRO A 146 -2.32 10.20 -3.58
C PRO A 146 -2.19 11.42 -2.66
N PHE A 147 -1.02 12.05 -2.62
CA PHE A 147 -0.70 13.18 -1.73
C PHE A 147 -0.38 14.47 -2.50
N ASN A 148 -0.79 14.59 -3.76
CA ASN A 148 -0.67 15.82 -4.52
C ASN A 148 -1.42 16.96 -3.85
N TYR A 149 -0.88 18.19 -3.99
CA TYR A 149 -1.48 19.41 -3.46
C TYR A 149 -2.19 20.21 -4.54
N ILE A 150 -3.32 20.82 -4.15
CA ILE A 150 -4.02 21.85 -4.94
C ILE A 150 -3.81 23.22 -4.29
N PHE A 151 -3.52 24.20 -5.11
CA PHE A 151 -3.48 25.60 -4.71
C PHE A 151 -4.13 26.49 -5.79
N PRO A 152 -5.03 27.44 -5.47
CA PRO A 152 -5.54 27.77 -4.13
C PRO A 152 -6.39 26.64 -3.54
N ILE A 153 -6.40 26.54 -2.20
CA ILE A 153 -7.14 25.46 -1.50
C ILE A 153 -8.64 25.68 -1.71
N PRO A 154 -9.36 24.70 -2.29
CA PRO A 154 -10.80 24.79 -2.47
C PRO A 154 -11.55 24.76 -1.12
N THR A 155 -12.69 25.43 -1.05
CA THR A 155 -13.54 25.44 0.15
C THR A 155 -14.36 24.16 0.31
N GLU A 156 -14.63 23.45 -0.80
CA GLU A 156 -15.45 22.23 -0.82
C GLU A 156 -14.94 21.27 -1.90
N GLY A 157 -15.18 19.95 -1.72
CA GLY A 157 -14.78 18.93 -2.67
C GLY A 157 -15.85 18.59 -3.72
N LEU A 158 -15.43 17.98 -4.84
CA LEU A 158 -16.30 17.60 -5.96
C LEU A 158 -17.27 16.45 -5.64
N GLY A 159 -16.94 15.66 -4.63
CA GLY A 159 -17.75 14.54 -4.20
C GLY A 159 -17.33 13.20 -4.80
N LEU A 160 -17.73 12.12 -4.14
CA LEU A 160 -17.49 10.74 -4.58
C LEU A 160 -18.42 10.39 -5.75
N ASN A 161 -17.94 9.58 -6.69
CA ASN A 161 -18.76 9.03 -7.76
C ASN A 161 -20.04 8.39 -7.18
N PRO A 162 -21.25 8.74 -7.68
CA PRO A 162 -22.52 8.20 -7.18
C PRO A 162 -22.58 6.66 -7.15
N ILE A 163 -21.95 5.99 -8.10
CA ILE A 163 -21.86 4.51 -8.16
C ILE A 163 -21.17 3.96 -6.90
N LEU A 164 -20.15 4.64 -6.37
CA LEU A 164 -19.41 4.20 -5.17
C LEU A 164 -20.12 4.55 -3.86
N GLN A 165 -21.32 5.14 -3.91
CA GLN A 165 -22.17 5.40 -2.75
C GLN A 165 -23.09 4.20 -2.41
N ASP A 166 -22.95 3.09 -3.11
CA ASP A 166 -23.53 1.80 -2.71
C ASP A 166 -22.60 1.10 -1.71
N PRO A 167 -23.10 0.63 -0.55
CA PRO A 167 -22.28 -0.02 0.47
C PRO A 167 -21.54 -1.27 -0.02
N ALA A 168 -22.18 -2.07 -0.90
CA ALA A 168 -21.55 -3.27 -1.45
C ALA A 168 -20.38 -2.92 -2.38
N LEU A 169 -20.54 -1.89 -3.23
CA LEU A 169 -19.50 -1.41 -4.11
C LEU A 169 -18.39 -0.69 -3.35
N ALA A 170 -18.69 -0.03 -2.24
CA ALA A 170 -17.70 0.60 -1.38
C ALA A 170 -16.72 -0.43 -0.73
N ILE A 171 -17.22 -1.63 -0.38
CA ILE A 171 -16.42 -2.69 0.25
C ILE A 171 -15.76 -3.61 -0.79
N HIS A 172 -16.27 -3.64 -2.03
CA HIS A 172 -15.79 -4.55 -3.08
C HIS A 172 -14.28 -4.46 -3.36
N PRO A 173 -13.62 -3.29 -3.50
CA PRO A 173 -12.19 -3.22 -3.83
C PRO A 173 -11.27 -3.88 -2.79
N PRO A 174 -11.41 -3.64 -1.48
CA PRO A 174 -10.61 -4.36 -0.49
C PRO A 174 -10.78 -5.90 -0.56
N ILE A 175 -12.00 -6.39 -0.75
CA ILE A 175 -12.28 -7.83 -0.87
C ILE A 175 -11.67 -8.38 -2.15
N LEU A 176 -11.78 -7.66 -3.27
CA LEU A 176 -11.20 -8.06 -4.54
C LEU A 176 -9.67 -8.24 -4.43
N TYR A 177 -8.96 -7.28 -3.84
CA TYR A 177 -7.50 -7.36 -3.69
C TYR A 177 -7.08 -8.52 -2.79
N LEU A 178 -7.80 -8.79 -1.72
CA LEU A 178 -7.55 -9.94 -0.87
C LEU A 178 -7.85 -11.26 -1.60
N SER A 179 -8.90 -11.34 -2.40
CA SER A 179 -9.26 -12.55 -3.15
C SER A 179 -8.30 -12.86 -4.29
N LEU A 180 -7.80 -11.87 -5.01
CA LEU A 180 -6.81 -12.06 -6.08
C LEU A 180 -5.55 -12.77 -5.59
N ILE A 181 -5.13 -12.52 -4.35
CA ILE A 181 -3.96 -13.18 -3.77
C ILE A 181 -4.28 -14.65 -3.45
N HIS A 182 -5.50 -14.97 -3.01
CA HIS A 182 -5.92 -16.36 -2.79
C HIS A 182 -6.07 -17.17 -4.07
N ILE A 183 -6.47 -16.57 -5.18
CA ILE A 183 -6.60 -17.24 -6.49
C ILE A 183 -5.23 -17.55 -7.09
N SER A 184 -4.21 -16.78 -6.77
CA SER A 184 -2.84 -17.00 -7.27
C SER A 184 -2.06 -18.06 -6.49
N GLU A 185 -2.56 -18.57 -5.37
CA GLU A 185 -2.03 -19.79 -4.77
C GLU A 185 -2.40 -20.99 -5.66
N PRO A 186 -1.39 -21.71 -6.22
CA PRO A 186 -1.70 -22.93 -6.93
C PRO A 186 -2.40 -23.88 -5.96
N THR A 187 -3.62 -24.29 -6.28
CA THR A 187 -4.30 -25.39 -5.60
C THR A 187 -3.35 -26.56 -5.63
N ARG A 188 -2.75 -26.88 -4.49
CA ARG A 188 -1.90 -28.04 -4.31
C ARG A 188 -2.81 -29.25 -4.63
N PRO A 189 -2.55 -30.04 -5.67
CA PRO A 189 -3.29 -31.27 -5.81
C PRO A 189 -2.93 -32.12 -4.59
N ASP A 190 -3.95 -32.43 -3.80
CA ASP A 190 -3.80 -33.41 -2.74
C ASP A 190 -3.49 -34.75 -3.41
N VAL A 191 -2.22 -35.18 -3.29
CA VAL A 191 -1.76 -36.52 -3.63
C VAL A 191 -1.58 -37.27 -2.32
#